data_b9d73a0e5481bd43302421dff195484d
#
_entry.id   b9d73a0e5481bd43302421dff195484d
#
_cell.length_a   1.000
_cell.length_b   1.000
_cell.length_c   1.000
_cell.angle_alpha   90.00
_cell.angle_beta   90.00
_cell.angle_gamma   90.00
#
_symmetry.space_group_name_H-M   'P 1'
#
loop_
_entity.id
_entity.type
_entity.pdbx_description
1 polymer ?
#
loop_
_entity_poly.entity_id
_entity_poly.type
_entity_poly.pdbx_seq_one_letter_code
_entity_poly.pdbx_strand_id
1 'polypeptide(L)'
;MKKRLVCLLLAILSAAICFAAAPKREFRGAWIQAVNHQFEGIPAADLKAELSRQLDSLAACGINAILFQVRVEADALYKSDIEPWSAFLTGVQGQAPDEDWDPLQFMIDECHSRCMELHAWINPFRAKTASTTQFSSDHQIKVHPERIIKYGDLALFDPALEENHDYICSVAADIVSRYDIDGFHIDDYFYPYPDGSLKFKDDASFRKDPRGFKNRDDWRRDNVNLFVEQLYNTVKELKPWVKFGISPFGIYRNLSDQYPEGSETTGLENYSGLYADVLYWIEKGWMDYCIPQTYWNTGTKAADYAVLARWWSAHGGGCLMYLGQDVERTVTGKDPSHPESNQQRHKLNLERILPGLQGNCFWPAKSVVDNPSDYRTVLAHEYHQTPALQPIAGSAPANTPNKVRKLMPVQTSDGPVLFWTAPKSKKELDRAVQYVVYRFENGEKIDIDDPAHIVGMTRRTFLNLPYRDGTTQYIYVVTALNRIQRESVPVKCKVML
;
A
#
# COMPACT_ATOMS: atom_id res chain seq x y z
N MET A 1 23.25 50.09 15.53
CA MET A 1 21.95 49.48 15.95
C MET A 1 21.06 49.07 14.79
N LYS A 2 20.83 49.86 13.74
CA LYS A 2 19.94 49.50 12.61
C LYS A 2 20.35 48.23 11.81
N LYS A 3 21.64 47.96 11.61
CA LYS A 3 22.12 46.75 10.89
C LYS A 3 21.94 45.44 11.69
N ARG A 4 22.00 45.51 13.04
CA ARG A 4 21.73 44.31 13.87
C ARG A 4 20.24 43.96 13.95
N LEU A 5 19.36 44.96 13.85
CA LEU A 5 17.90 44.73 13.82
C LEU A 5 17.43 44.13 12.52
N VAL A 6 18.04 44.47 11.38
CA VAL A 6 17.74 43.89 10.07
C VAL A 6 18.20 42.42 9.99
N CYS A 7 19.37 42.08 10.58
CA CYS A 7 19.82 40.68 10.65
C CYS A 7 18.95 39.83 11.60
N LEU A 8 18.41 40.41 12.68
CA LEU A 8 17.47 39.69 13.55
C LEU A 8 16.11 39.47 12.89
N LEU A 9 15.61 40.43 12.11
CA LEU A 9 14.38 40.29 11.34
C LEU A 9 14.51 39.27 10.18
N LEU A 10 15.67 39.20 9.52
CA LEU A 10 15.97 38.18 8.52
C LEU A 10 16.16 36.79 9.14
N ALA A 11 16.69 36.68 10.35
CA ALA A 11 16.80 35.41 11.07
C ALA A 11 15.43 34.89 11.60
N ILE A 12 14.51 35.80 11.91
CA ILE A 12 13.13 35.42 12.30
C ILE A 12 12.28 35.03 11.10
N LEU A 13 12.54 35.57 9.89
CA LEU A 13 11.88 35.15 8.68
C LEU A 13 12.38 33.78 8.12
N SER A 14 13.56 33.32 8.55
CA SER A 14 14.11 32.01 8.10
C SER A 14 13.71 30.84 9.00
N ALA A 15 12.96 31.07 10.06
CA ALA A 15 12.35 30.03 10.88
C ALA A 15 10.88 29.73 10.49
N ALA A 16 10.43 30.16 9.31
CA ALA A 16 9.30 29.55 8.67
C ALA A 16 9.72 28.10 8.37
N ILE A 17 9.23 27.16 9.16
CA ILE A 17 9.34 25.73 8.90
C ILE A 17 8.84 25.57 7.47
N CYS A 18 9.75 25.33 6.54
CA CYS A 18 9.39 25.05 5.15
C CYS A 18 8.80 23.66 5.17
N PHE A 19 7.50 23.56 5.50
CA PHE A 19 6.75 22.35 5.21
C PHE A 19 6.88 22.16 3.69
N ALA A 20 7.47 21.05 3.27
CA ALA A 20 7.46 20.72 1.86
C ALA A 20 6.01 20.79 1.37
N ALA A 21 5.77 21.52 0.28
CA ALA A 21 4.43 21.65 -0.28
C ALA A 21 3.80 20.26 -0.45
N ALA A 22 2.52 20.13 -0.12
CA ALA A 22 1.83 18.85 -0.27
C ALA A 22 1.95 18.37 -1.74
N PRO A 23 2.45 17.16 -1.98
CA PRO A 23 2.60 16.67 -3.34
C PRO A 23 1.23 16.36 -3.97
N LYS A 24 1.08 16.64 -5.27
CA LYS A 24 -0.13 16.25 -6.02
C LYS A 24 -0.33 14.73 -6.03
N ARG A 25 0.78 13.96 -6.00
CA ARG A 25 0.78 12.50 -5.99
C ARG A 25 1.55 11.98 -4.79
N GLU A 26 0.89 11.20 -3.96
CA GLU A 26 1.46 10.63 -2.76
C GLU A 26 0.69 9.33 -2.42
N PHE A 27 1.40 8.24 -2.20
CA PHE A 27 0.80 7.03 -1.66
C PHE A 27 0.59 7.19 -0.15
N ARG A 28 -0.64 7.08 0.28
CA ARG A 28 -1.07 7.16 1.68
C ARG A 28 -1.79 5.88 2.03
N GLY A 29 -1.01 4.83 2.27
CA GLY A 29 -1.52 3.48 2.49
C GLY A 29 -1.75 3.13 3.95
N ALA A 30 -2.60 2.12 4.19
CA ALA A 30 -2.72 1.48 5.49
C ALA A 30 -2.99 -0.02 5.33
N TRP A 31 -2.38 -0.85 6.19
CA TRP A 31 -2.63 -2.30 6.21
C TRP A 31 -3.79 -2.64 7.14
N ILE A 32 -4.80 -3.30 6.60
CA ILE A 32 -5.87 -3.96 7.37
C ILE A 32 -5.58 -5.47 7.35
N GLN A 33 -5.11 -5.98 8.49
CA GLN A 33 -4.77 -7.40 8.64
C GLN A 33 -5.92 -8.21 9.21
N ALA A 34 -5.98 -9.49 8.81
CA ALA A 34 -6.84 -10.49 9.44
C ALA A 34 -6.10 -11.29 10.50
N VAL A 35 -4.79 -11.48 10.34
CA VAL A 35 -3.92 -12.12 11.32
C VAL A 35 -4.04 -11.44 12.68
N ASN A 36 -3.78 -12.18 13.77
CA ASN A 36 -3.98 -11.75 15.15
C ASN A 36 -5.46 -11.64 15.58
N HIS A 37 -6.33 -12.48 14.97
CA HIS A 37 -7.73 -12.67 15.39
C HIS A 37 -8.60 -11.41 15.35
N GLN A 38 -8.32 -10.47 14.44
CA GLN A 38 -9.04 -9.19 14.38
C GLN A 38 -10.48 -9.30 13.89
N PHE A 39 -10.79 -10.32 13.08
CA PHE A 39 -12.11 -10.52 12.48
C PHE A 39 -12.81 -11.78 12.99
N GLU A 40 -12.07 -12.61 13.71
CA GLU A 40 -12.47 -13.96 14.11
C GLU A 40 -13.81 -14.00 14.84
N GLY A 41 -14.77 -14.70 14.27
CA GLY A 41 -16.08 -14.95 14.87
C GLY A 41 -16.98 -13.73 15.02
N ILE A 42 -16.62 -12.59 14.43
CA ILE A 42 -17.49 -11.41 14.37
C ILE A 42 -18.57 -11.67 13.31
N PRO A 43 -19.89 -11.52 13.66
CA PRO A 43 -20.96 -11.65 12.68
C PRO A 43 -20.74 -10.74 11.45
N ALA A 44 -21.09 -11.22 10.26
CA ALA A 44 -20.84 -10.50 9.02
C ALA A 44 -21.40 -9.08 8.99
N ALA A 45 -22.60 -8.86 9.54
CA ALA A 45 -23.22 -7.54 9.63
C ALA A 45 -22.39 -6.56 10.49
N ASP A 46 -21.90 -7.01 11.63
CA ASP A 46 -21.09 -6.22 12.56
C ASP A 46 -19.71 -5.94 11.98
N LEU A 47 -19.09 -6.93 11.32
CA LEU A 47 -17.80 -6.76 10.69
C LEU A 47 -17.86 -5.80 9.50
N LYS A 48 -18.91 -5.85 8.67
CA LYS A 48 -19.16 -4.88 7.59
C LYS A 48 -19.26 -3.45 8.16
N ALA A 49 -20.04 -3.26 9.23
CA ALA A 49 -20.20 -1.96 9.87
C ALA A 49 -18.85 -1.44 10.43
N GLU A 50 -18.07 -2.30 11.07
CA GLU A 50 -16.76 -1.93 11.62
C GLU A 50 -15.76 -1.59 10.51
N LEU A 51 -15.67 -2.39 9.45
CA LEU A 51 -14.79 -2.11 8.31
C LEU A 51 -15.16 -0.80 7.61
N SER A 52 -16.46 -0.54 7.37
CA SER A 52 -16.92 0.75 6.81
C SER A 52 -16.53 1.92 7.72
N ARG A 53 -16.70 1.80 9.04
CA ARG A 53 -16.30 2.83 10.02
C ARG A 53 -14.79 3.09 10.00
N GLN A 54 -13.98 2.03 9.89
CA GLN A 54 -12.52 2.17 9.76
C GLN A 54 -12.17 2.92 8.46
N LEU A 55 -12.77 2.55 7.34
CA LEU A 55 -12.54 3.20 6.05
C LEU A 55 -12.96 4.68 6.05
N ASP A 56 -14.08 5.03 6.71
CA ASP A 56 -14.50 6.43 6.89
C ASP A 56 -13.46 7.23 7.66
N SER A 57 -12.93 6.66 8.75
CA SER A 57 -11.92 7.30 9.59
C SER A 57 -10.59 7.48 8.84
N LEU A 58 -10.19 6.49 8.04
CA LEU A 58 -8.98 6.52 7.23
C LEU A 58 -9.10 7.51 6.07
N ALA A 59 -10.24 7.52 5.37
CA ALA A 59 -10.51 8.48 4.30
C ALA A 59 -10.52 9.93 4.83
N ALA A 60 -11.11 10.16 6.01
CA ALA A 60 -11.17 11.47 6.66
C ALA A 60 -9.79 12.04 7.01
N CYS A 61 -8.76 11.21 7.19
CA CYS A 61 -7.38 11.65 7.39
C CYS A 61 -6.51 11.53 6.13
N GLY A 62 -7.14 11.38 4.96
CA GLY A 62 -6.47 11.44 3.66
C GLY A 62 -5.75 10.17 3.23
N ILE A 63 -5.98 9.01 3.87
CA ILE A 63 -5.56 7.71 3.38
C ILE A 63 -6.25 7.44 2.03
N ASN A 64 -5.50 6.97 1.04
CA ASN A 64 -5.98 6.77 -0.32
C ASN A 64 -5.70 5.35 -0.90
N ALA A 65 -5.14 4.46 -0.08
CA ALA A 65 -4.95 3.05 -0.44
C ALA A 65 -5.08 2.14 0.79
N ILE A 66 -5.71 0.99 0.62
CA ILE A 66 -5.83 -0.05 1.64
C ILE A 66 -5.18 -1.34 1.13
N LEU A 67 -4.28 -1.89 1.94
CA LEU A 67 -3.71 -3.21 1.74
C LEU A 67 -4.49 -4.17 2.65
N PHE A 68 -5.41 -4.92 2.07
CA PHE A 68 -6.32 -5.80 2.79
C PHE A 68 -5.84 -7.26 2.72
N GLN A 69 -5.59 -7.86 3.90
CA GLN A 69 -5.14 -9.25 3.97
C GLN A 69 -6.26 -10.21 3.64
N VAL A 70 -6.15 -10.88 2.51
CA VAL A 70 -7.18 -11.81 1.99
C VAL A 70 -6.77 -13.28 2.08
N ARG A 71 -5.48 -13.56 2.43
CA ARG A 71 -4.94 -14.90 2.60
C ARG A 71 -3.87 -14.91 3.69
N VAL A 72 -4.11 -15.64 4.77
CA VAL A 72 -3.21 -15.66 5.94
C VAL A 72 -2.32 -16.90 5.94
N GLU A 73 -2.90 -18.10 5.76
CA GLU A 73 -2.20 -19.39 5.89
C GLU A 73 -2.77 -20.47 4.95
N ALA A 74 -2.77 -20.23 3.65
CA ALA A 74 -3.39 -21.08 2.62
C ALA A 74 -4.90 -21.26 2.85
N ASP A 75 -5.55 -20.17 3.21
CA ASP A 75 -6.98 -20.04 3.44
C ASP A 75 -7.47 -18.65 2.97
N ALA A 76 -8.75 -18.51 2.69
CA ALA A 76 -9.29 -17.36 2.00
C ALA A 76 -10.25 -16.52 2.87
N LEU A 77 -10.12 -15.19 2.79
CA LEU A 77 -11.10 -14.21 3.26
C LEU A 77 -11.94 -13.68 2.07
N TYR A 78 -12.23 -14.53 1.11
CA TYR A 78 -13.07 -14.25 -0.07
C TYR A 78 -13.67 -15.57 -0.58
N LYS A 79 -14.67 -15.51 -1.42
CA LYS A 79 -15.25 -16.73 -2.04
C LYS A 79 -14.23 -17.36 -2.99
N SER A 80 -13.49 -18.38 -2.50
CA SER A 80 -12.48 -19.13 -3.24
C SER A 80 -12.97 -20.53 -3.57
N ASP A 81 -12.69 -20.99 -4.79
CA ASP A 81 -12.84 -22.40 -5.18
C ASP A 81 -11.54 -23.21 -5.01
N ILE A 82 -10.45 -22.55 -4.54
CA ILE A 82 -9.09 -23.13 -4.43
C ILE A 82 -8.72 -23.42 -2.97
N GLU A 83 -9.05 -22.49 -2.08
CA GLU A 83 -8.68 -22.54 -0.67
C GLU A 83 -9.90 -22.46 0.24
N PRO A 84 -9.88 -23.15 1.41
CA PRO A 84 -10.97 -23.08 2.37
C PRO A 84 -11.15 -21.67 2.94
N TRP A 85 -12.34 -21.38 3.48
CA TRP A 85 -12.56 -20.19 4.28
C TRP A 85 -11.60 -20.11 5.47
N SER A 86 -11.08 -18.92 5.72
CA SER A 86 -10.11 -18.68 6.78
C SER A 86 -10.75 -18.73 8.18
N ALA A 87 -10.07 -19.40 9.12
CA ALA A 87 -10.42 -19.33 10.53
C ALA A 87 -10.29 -17.92 11.10
N PHE A 88 -9.42 -17.09 10.54
CA PHE A 88 -9.26 -15.68 10.93
C PHE A 88 -10.48 -14.80 10.59
N LEU A 89 -11.42 -15.32 9.82
CA LEU A 89 -12.70 -14.67 9.53
C LEU A 89 -13.81 -15.24 10.45
N THR A 90 -13.97 -16.54 10.48
CA THR A 90 -15.15 -17.20 11.07
C THR A 90 -14.87 -17.89 12.40
N GLY A 91 -13.60 -18.02 12.79
CA GLY A 91 -13.16 -18.82 13.94
C GLY A 91 -12.97 -20.31 13.64
N VAL A 92 -13.51 -20.80 12.48
CA VAL A 92 -13.40 -22.21 12.08
C VAL A 92 -13.02 -22.28 10.60
N GLN A 93 -11.85 -22.86 10.30
CA GLN A 93 -11.39 -22.99 8.90
C GLN A 93 -12.33 -23.91 8.11
N GLY A 94 -12.64 -23.48 6.88
CA GLY A 94 -13.60 -24.15 6.00
C GLY A 94 -15.06 -23.76 6.23
N GLN A 95 -15.37 -23.03 7.31
CA GLN A 95 -16.71 -22.53 7.57
C GLN A 95 -16.93 -21.19 6.87
N ALA A 96 -17.94 -21.09 6.02
CA ALA A 96 -18.35 -19.82 5.40
C ALA A 96 -18.90 -18.83 6.44
N PRO A 97 -18.87 -17.51 6.15
CA PRO A 97 -19.56 -16.50 6.96
C PRO A 97 -21.04 -16.82 7.14
N ASP A 98 -21.66 -16.23 8.18
CA ASP A 98 -23.07 -16.40 8.55
C ASP A 98 -24.05 -15.74 7.56
N GLU A 99 -23.56 -14.95 6.60
CA GLU A 99 -24.30 -14.42 5.47
C GLU A 99 -23.66 -14.81 4.14
N ASP A 100 -24.41 -14.73 3.03
CA ASP A 100 -23.84 -14.84 1.69
C ASP A 100 -23.04 -13.57 1.34
N TRP A 101 -21.83 -13.48 1.87
CA TRP A 101 -20.97 -12.34 1.82
C TRP A 101 -19.59 -12.69 1.26
N ASP A 102 -19.05 -11.77 0.46
CA ASP A 102 -17.66 -11.83 -0.01
C ASP A 102 -16.88 -10.64 0.56
N PRO A 103 -16.03 -10.86 1.58
CA PRO A 103 -15.27 -9.80 2.22
C PRO A 103 -14.38 -8.98 1.26
N LEU A 104 -13.73 -9.63 0.28
CA LEU A 104 -12.89 -8.93 -0.68
C LEU A 104 -13.71 -8.03 -1.60
N GLN A 105 -14.82 -8.51 -2.15
CA GLN A 105 -15.70 -7.71 -3.00
C GLN A 105 -16.28 -6.51 -2.21
N PHE A 106 -16.72 -6.76 -0.98
CA PHE A 106 -17.20 -5.70 -0.09
C PHE A 106 -16.13 -4.61 0.13
N MET A 107 -14.90 -4.99 0.44
CA MET A 107 -13.82 -4.03 0.68
C MET A 107 -13.42 -3.26 -0.58
N ILE A 108 -13.51 -3.88 -1.77
CA ILE A 108 -13.32 -3.19 -3.05
C ILE A 108 -14.38 -2.12 -3.23
N ASP A 109 -15.66 -2.45 -3.06
CA ASP A 109 -16.77 -1.53 -3.26
C ASP A 109 -16.70 -0.35 -2.27
N GLU A 110 -16.40 -0.64 -1.02
CA GLU A 110 -16.25 0.37 0.04
C GLU A 110 -15.04 1.30 -0.20
N CYS A 111 -13.88 0.75 -0.59
CA CYS A 111 -12.71 1.56 -0.93
C CYS A 111 -12.98 2.42 -2.17
N HIS A 112 -13.52 1.83 -3.22
CA HIS A 112 -13.82 2.53 -4.46
C HIS A 112 -14.87 3.64 -4.29
N SER A 113 -15.86 3.45 -3.42
CA SER A 113 -16.85 4.49 -3.11
C SER A 113 -16.23 5.73 -2.49
N ARG A 114 -15.09 5.58 -1.80
CA ARG A 114 -14.28 6.62 -1.16
C ARG A 114 -13.09 7.08 -2.01
N CYS A 115 -12.99 6.65 -3.26
CA CYS A 115 -11.86 6.92 -4.15
C CYS A 115 -10.49 6.41 -3.62
N MET A 116 -10.50 5.37 -2.81
CA MET A 116 -9.31 4.67 -2.32
C MET A 116 -9.01 3.48 -3.23
N GLU A 117 -7.72 3.16 -3.41
CA GLU A 117 -7.31 1.90 -4.02
C GLU A 117 -7.43 0.74 -3.02
N LEU A 118 -7.78 -0.45 -3.51
CA LEU A 118 -7.68 -1.70 -2.76
C LEU A 118 -6.59 -2.59 -3.34
N HIS A 119 -5.64 -2.97 -2.50
CA HIS A 119 -4.59 -3.94 -2.81
C HIS A 119 -4.87 -5.22 -2.03
N ALA A 120 -5.09 -6.33 -2.74
CA ALA A 120 -5.27 -7.65 -2.12
C ALA A 120 -3.90 -8.16 -1.62
N TRP A 121 -3.78 -8.36 -0.30
CA TRP A 121 -2.55 -8.82 0.33
C TRP A 121 -2.65 -10.29 0.71
N ILE A 122 -1.65 -11.07 0.28
CA ILE A 122 -1.49 -12.48 0.64
C ILE A 122 -0.14 -12.73 1.34
N ASN A 123 -0.10 -13.69 2.27
CA ASN A 123 1.13 -14.31 2.74
C ASN A 123 1.44 -15.51 1.83
N PRO A 124 2.47 -15.45 0.97
CA PRO A 124 2.61 -16.46 -0.08
C PRO A 124 2.95 -17.85 0.45
N PHE A 125 4.01 -18.00 1.24
CA PHE A 125 4.51 -19.32 1.67
C PHE A 125 3.97 -19.80 3.02
N ARG A 126 3.21 -19.00 3.76
CA ARG A 126 2.68 -19.42 5.04
C ARG A 126 1.55 -20.43 4.83
N ALA A 127 1.69 -21.62 5.42
CA ALA A 127 0.65 -22.65 5.46
C ALA A 127 0.08 -22.85 6.88
N LYS A 128 0.76 -22.34 7.93
CA LYS A 128 0.32 -22.40 9.31
C LYS A 128 0.95 -21.30 10.15
N THR A 129 0.14 -20.59 10.93
CA THR A 129 0.59 -19.71 12.02
C THR A 129 0.80 -20.51 13.31
N ALA A 130 1.45 -19.90 14.32
CA ALA A 130 1.63 -20.57 15.62
C ALA A 130 0.29 -20.83 16.36
N SER A 131 -0.71 -19.97 16.14
CA SER A 131 -2.02 -20.06 16.83
C SER A 131 -2.94 -21.13 16.24
N THR A 132 -2.78 -21.51 14.98
CA THR A 132 -3.70 -22.45 14.32
C THR A 132 -3.38 -23.89 14.71
N THR A 133 -4.38 -24.60 15.19
CA THR A 133 -4.28 -26.00 15.65
C THR A 133 -5.13 -26.98 14.87
N GLN A 134 -6.15 -26.49 14.15
CA GLN A 134 -7.09 -27.33 13.39
C GLN A 134 -7.15 -26.85 11.94
N PHE A 135 -7.27 -27.80 11.02
CA PHE A 135 -7.34 -27.55 9.59
C PHE A 135 -8.51 -28.31 8.98
N SER A 136 -9.21 -27.70 8.04
CA SER A 136 -10.20 -28.36 7.20
C SER A 136 -9.56 -29.47 6.36
N SER A 137 -10.36 -30.41 5.89
CA SER A 137 -9.88 -31.59 5.13
C SER A 137 -9.25 -31.23 3.78
N ASP A 138 -9.64 -30.10 3.19
CA ASP A 138 -9.21 -29.58 1.92
C ASP A 138 -8.02 -28.59 2.01
N HIS A 139 -7.58 -28.26 3.23
CA HIS A 139 -6.42 -27.41 3.42
C HIS A 139 -5.12 -28.08 2.96
N GLN A 140 -4.18 -27.34 2.37
CA GLN A 140 -2.94 -27.85 1.76
C GLN A 140 -2.07 -28.67 2.71
N ILE A 141 -2.06 -28.37 4.00
CA ILE A 141 -1.37 -29.19 5.01
C ILE A 141 -1.92 -30.63 5.07
N LYS A 142 -3.22 -30.83 4.75
CA LYS A 142 -3.88 -32.15 4.73
C LYS A 142 -3.77 -32.82 3.37
N VAL A 143 -3.92 -32.06 2.31
CA VAL A 143 -3.99 -32.58 0.93
C VAL A 143 -2.59 -32.87 0.39
N HIS A 144 -1.62 -31.99 0.66
CA HIS A 144 -0.26 -32.05 0.14
C HIS A 144 0.80 -31.86 1.24
N PRO A 145 0.81 -32.68 2.30
CA PRO A 145 1.79 -32.57 3.40
C PRO A 145 3.25 -32.68 2.96
N GLU A 146 3.51 -33.35 1.84
CA GLU A 146 4.84 -33.50 1.25
C GLU A 146 5.44 -32.19 0.71
N ARG A 147 4.60 -31.17 0.49
CA ARG A 147 5.01 -29.85 -0.02
C ARG A 147 5.30 -28.86 1.10
N ILE A 148 5.10 -29.27 2.36
CA ILE A 148 5.08 -28.39 3.54
C ILE A 148 6.25 -28.72 4.45
N ILE A 149 7.00 -27.68 4.85
CA ILE A 149 8.10 -27.78 5.81
C ILE A 149 7.66 -27.18 7.15
N LYS A 150 7.80 -27.97 8.24
CA LYS A 150 7.57 -27.48 9.62
C LYS A 150 8.79 -26.73 10.11
N TYR A 151 8.54 -25.59 10.78
CA TYR A 151 9.57 -24.77 11.40
C TYR A 151 9.07 -24.27 12.77
N GLY A 152 9.45 -24.96 13.84
CA GLY A 152 8.85 -24.74 15.16
C GLY A 152 7.34 -24.97 15.14
N ASP A 153 6.59 -24.00 15.59
CA ASP A 153 5.13 -23.99 15.54
C ASP A 153 4.52 -23.54 14.22
N LEU A 154 5.37 -23.09 13.28
CA LEU A 154 4.97 -22.68 11.95
C LEU A 154 5.02 -23.84 10.95
N ALA A 155 4.31 -23.68 9.82
CA ALA A 155 4.51 -24.50 8.65
C ALA A 155 4.47 -23.61 7.40
N LEU A 156 5.38 -23.87 6.47
CA LEU A 156 5.54 -23.11 5.24
C LEU A 156 5.53 -24.07 4.04
N PHE A 157 5.00 -23.60 2.93
CA PHE A 157 5.29 -24.23 1.65
C PHE A 157 6.80 -24.20 1.41
N ASP A 158 7.36 -25.31 0.91
CA ASP A 158 8.77 -25.33 0.52
C ASP A 158 8.98 -24.40 -0.68
N PRO A 159 9.77 -23.31 -0.55
CA PRO A 159 9.97 -22.36 -1.64
C PRO A 159 10.79 -22.92 -2.82
N ALA A 160 11.33 -24.12 -2.68
CA ALA A 160 12.10 -24.78 -3.74
C ALA A 160 11.22 -25.59 -4.70
N LEU A 161 9.95 -25.81 -4.38
CA LEU A 161 9.08 -26.63 -5.19
C LEU A 161 8.28 -25.78 -6.20
N GLU A 162 8.48 -26.05 -7.48
CA GLU A 162 7.76 -25.37 -8.57
C GLU A 162 6.23 -25.55 -8.41
N GLU A 163 5.78 -26.73 -7.96
CA GLU A 163 4.38 -27.00 -7.69
C GLU A 163 3.75 -26.06 -6.62
N ASN A 164 4.58 -25.54 -5.71
CA ASN A 164 4.13 -24.56 -4.73
C ASN A 164 4.05 -23.16 -5.34
N HIS A 165 5.00 -22.82 -6.23
CA HIS A 165 4.92 -21.57 -7.00
C HIS A 165 3.66 -21.55 -7.87
N ASP A 166 3.42 -22.63 -8.62
CA ASP A 166 2.24 -22.78 -9.48
C ASP A 166 0.92 -22.67 -8.68
N TYR A 167 0.87 -23.33 -7.53
CA TYR A 167 -0.28 -23.28 -6.65
C TYR A 167 -0.54 -21.84 -6.14
N ILE A 168 0.47 -21.15 -5.61
CA ILE A 168 0.31 -19.79 -5.10
C ILE A 168 -0.03 -18.82 -6.25
N CYS A 169 0.59 -18.99 -7.42
CA CYS A 169 0.26 -18.22 -8.63
C CYS A 169 -1.17 -18.50 -9.12
N SER A 170 -1.70 -19.71 -8.95
CA SER A 170 -3.10 -20.01 -9.28
C SER A 170 -4.08 -19.26 -8.36
N VAL A 171 -3.77 -19.15 -7.08
CA VAL A 171 -4.53 -18.33 -6.12
C VAL A 171 -4.49 -16.84 -6.50
N ALA A 172 -3.30 -16.33 -6.85
CA ALA A 172 -3.17 -14.97 -7.34
C ALA A 172 -3.97 -14.73 -8.63
N ALA A 173 -3.91 -15.68 -9.56
CA ALA A 173 -4.67 -15.63 -10.82
C ALA A 173 -6.18 -15.60 -10.59
N ASP A 174 -6.69 -16.40 -9.65
CA ASP A 174 -8.10 -16.38 -9.25
C ASP A 174 -8.51 -14.99 -8.74
N ILE A 175 -7.76 -14.43 -7.78
CA ILE A 175 -8.04 -13.09 -7.24
C ILE A 175 -7.99 -12.03 -8.33
N VAL A 176 -6.90 -11.97 -9.09
CA VAL A 176 -6.70 -10.94 -10.12
C VAL A 176 -7.74 -11.02 -11.21
N SER A 177 -8.13 -12.23 -11.65
CA SER A 177 -9.10 -12.41 -12.73
C SER A 177 -10.50 -11.95 -12.33
N ARG A 178 -10.94 -12.34 -11.15
CA ARG A 178 -12.33 -12.20 -10.70
C ARG A 178 -12.63 -10.83 -10.07
N TYR A 179 -11.68 -10.24 -9.37
CA TYR A 179 -11.91 -9.03 -8.58
C TYR A 179 -11.34 -7.77 -9.24
N ASP A 180 -12.00 -6.63 -9.03
CA ASP A 180 -11.58 -5.32 -9.53
C ASP A 180 -10.59 -4.64 -8.56
N ILE A 181 -9.53 -5.38 -8.18
CA ILE A 181 -8.46 -4.85 -7.33
C ILE A 181 -7.58 -3.87 -8.10
N ASP A 182 -7.01 -2.88 -7.40
CA ASP A 182 -6.07 -1.91 -7.94
C ASP A 182 -4.61 -2.37 -7.78
N GLY A 183 -4.34 -3.23 -6.79
CA GLY A 183 -3.04 -3.82 -6.53
C GLY A 183 -3.11 -5.24 -5.99
N PHE A 184 -2.03 -5.98 -6.21
CA PHE A 184 -1.76 -7.27 -5.60
C PHE A 184 -0.49 -7.18 -4.78
N HIS A 185 -0.51 -7.61 -3.52
CA HIS A 185 0.55 -7.36 -2.55
C HIS A 185 0.99 -8.63 -1.83
N ILE A 186 2.30 -8.78 -1.64
CA ILE A 186 2.88 -9.81 -0.78
C ILE A 186 3.80 -9.17 0.27
N ASP A 187 3.92 -9.82 1.41
CA ASP A 187 4.82 -9.39 2.48
C ASP A 187 6.19 -10.10 2.43
N ASP A 188 6.91 -10.14 3.55
CA ASP A 188 8.28 -10.59 3.67
C ASP A 188 8.45 -12.06 4.16
N TYR A 189 7.36 -12.82 4.24
CA TYR A 189 7.41 -14.21 4.70
C TYR A 189 7.74 -15.18 3.56
N PHE A 190 8.96 -15.07 2.99
CA PHE A 190 9.49 -15.99 1.98
C PHE A 190 10.05 -17.24 2.61
N TYR A 191 11.18 -17.13 3.32
CA TYR A 191 11.67 -18.10 4.30
C TYR A 191 11.30 -17.63 5.71
N PRO A 192 11.25 -18.54 6.70
CA PRO A 192 10.88 -18.13 8.05
C PRO A 192 11.94 -17.23 8.67
N TYR A 193 11.50 -16.33 9.54
CA TYR A 193 12.41 -15.57 10.39
C TYR A 193 13.29 -16.52 11.20
N PRO A 194 14.59 -16.26 11.34
CA PRO A 194 15.47 -17.07 12.16
C PRO A 194 15.00 -17.12 13.61
N ASP A 195 14.86 -18.31 14.15
CA ASP A 195 14.43 -18.55 15.54
C ASP A 195 15.45 -19.46 16.24
N GLY A 196 16.41 -18.84 16.95
CA GLY A 196 17.42 -19.51 17.71
C GLY A 196 18.20 -20.54 16.90
N SER A 197 18.16 -21.81 17.33
CA SER A 197 18.84 -22.93 16.69
C SER A 197 17.99 -23.69 15.67
N LEU A 198 16.72 -23.27 15.45
CA LEU A 198 15.86 -23.92 14.47
C LEU A 198 16.46 -23.83 13.06
N LYS A 199 16.37 -24.92 12.32
CA LYS A 199 16.82 -24.98 10.93
C LYS A 199 15.65 -25.27 10.02
N PHE A 200 15.53 -24.53 8.93
CA PHE A 200 14.58 -24.85 7.88
C PHE A 200 15.07 -26.08 7.12
N LYS A 201 14.25 -27.13 7.07
CA LYS A 201 14.66 -28.48 6.64
C LYS A 201 14.43 -28.69 5.13
N ASP A 202 15.09 -27.90 4.32
CA ASP A 202 15.06 -27.97 2.84
C ASP A 202 16.21 -28.80 2.22
N ASP A 203 16.92 -29.65 3.04
CA ASP A 203 18.05 -30.47 2.58
C ASP A 203 17.67 -31.43 1.47
N ALA A 204 16.47 -32.00 1.52
CA ALA A 204 15.99 -32.94 0.51
C ALA A 204 15.77 -32.24 -0.84
N SER A 205 15.14 -31.07 -0.82
CA SER A 205 14.86 -30.25 -2.00
C SER A 205 16.17 -29.76 -2.64
N PHE A 206 17.12 -29.27 -1.84
CA PHE A 206 18.45 -28.88 -2.33
C PHE A 206 19.21 -30.03 -2.98
N ARG A 207 19.21 -31.25 -2.38
CA ARG A 207 19.85 -32.42 -2.99
C ARG A 207 19.18 -32.92 -4.27
N LYS A 208 17.83 -32.78 -4.32
CA LYS A 208 17.04 -33.20 -5.48
C LYS A 208 17.32 -32.31 -6.69
N ASP A 209 17.32 -30.99 -6.47
CA ASP A 209 17.55 -30.02 -7.54
C ASP A 209 18.36 -28.80 -7.07
N PRO A 210 19.70 -28.90 -7.06
CA PRO A 210 20.57 -27.78 -6.71
C PRO A 210 20.71 -26.72 -7.82
N ARG A 211 20.16 -26.93 -9.01
CA ARG A 211 20.29 -26.04 -10.18
C ARG A 211 21.71 -25.49 -10.41
N GLY A 212 22.74 -26.29 -10.06
CA GLY A 212 24.14 -25.91 -10.19
C GLY A 212 24.71 -25.05 -9.05
N PHE A 213 23.90 -24.62 -8.10
CA PHE A 213 24.37 -23.89 -6.93
C PHE A 213 25.19 -24.79 -5.98
N LYS A 214 26.32 -24.26 -5.53
CA LYS A 214 27.14 -24.89 -4.48
C LYS A 214 26.79 -24.34 -3.09
N ASN A 215 26.39 -23.08 -3.04
CA ASN A 215 25.97 -22.40 -1.83
C ASN A 215 24.41 -22.48 -1.69
N ARG A 216 23.96 -22.99 -0.54
CA ARG A 216 22.53 -23.15 -0.27
C ARG A 216 21.82 -21.81 -0.15
N ASP A 217 22.47 -20.78 0.38
CA ASP A 217 21.84 -19.46 0.56
C ASP A 217 21.60 -18.77 -0.79
N ASP A 218 22.52 -18.96 -1.76
CA ASP A 218 22.30 -18.49 -3.14
C ASP A 218 21.16 -19.25 -3.81
N TRP A 219 21.06 -20.57 -3.59
CA TRP A 219 19.96 -21.38 -4.08
C TRP A 219 18.61 -21.00 -3.47
N ARG A 220 18.56 -20.66 -2.18
CA ARG A 220 17.34 -20.16 -1.52
C ARG A 220 16.89 -18.84 -2.10
N ARG A 221 17.82 -17.90 -2.34
CA ARG A 221 17.50 -16.64 -3.02
C ARG A 221 16.95 -16.86 -4.42
N ASP A 222 17.56 -17.80 -5.15
CA ASP A 222 17.08 -18.15 -6.49
C ASP A 222 15.67 -18.75 -6.47
N ASN A 223 15.31 -19.59 -5.47
CA ASN A 223 13.94 -20.08 -5.29
C ASN A 223 12.94 -18.92 -5.16
N VAL A 224 13.27 -17.91 -4.34
CA VAL A 224 12.39 -16.76 -4.14
C VAL A 224 12.37 -15.87 -5.40
N ASN A 225 13.49 -15.71 -6.09
CA ASN A 225 13.57 -14.95 -7.34
C ASN A 225 12.65 -15.55 -8.41
N LEU A 226 12.70 -16.88 -8.62
CA LEU A 226 11.83 -17.59 -9.56
C LEU A 226 10.35 -17.41 -9.21
N PHE A 227 10.00 -17.50 -7.94
CA PHE A 227 8.63 -17.27 -7.49
C PHE A 227 8.16 -15.84 -7.76
N VAL A 228 8.97 -14.83 -7.41
CA VAL A 228 8.61 -13.42 -7.59
C VAL A 228 8.45 -13.08 -9.07
N GLU A 229 9.33 -13.59 -9.94
CA GLU A 229 9.21 -13.44 -11.39
C GLU A 229 7.89 -14.05 -11.90
N GLN A 230 7.60 -15.29 -11.52
CA GLN A 230 6.40 -16.01 -11.96
C GLN A 230 5.13 -15.29 -11.49
N LEU A 231 5.10 -14.84 -10.23
CA LEU A 231 3.94 -14.14 -9.66
C LEU A 231 3.72 -12.79 -10.34
N TYR A 232 4.80 -12.00 -10.56
CA TYR A 232 4.72 -10.75 -11.32
C TYR A 232 4.12 -10.98 -12.71
N ASN A 233 4.66 -11.94 -13.45
CA ASN A 233 4.18 -12.26 -14.80
C ASN A 233 2.70 -12.69 -14.76
N THR A 234 2.30 -13.54 -13.83
CA THR A 234 0.90 -13.96 -13.64
C THR A 234 -0.04 -12.77 -13.47
N VAL A 235 0.32 -11.81 -12.61
CA VAL A 235 -0.50 -10.61 -12.38
C VAL A 235 -0.57 -9.74 -13.64
N LYS A 236 0.58 -9.51 -14.30
CA LYS A 236 0.67 -8.59 -15.45
C LYS A 236 0.05 -9.13 -16.73
N GLU A 237 0.13 -10.43 -16.96
CA GLU A 237 -0.53 -11.08 -18.11
C GLU A 237 -2.05 -11.00 -18.02
N LEU A 238 -2.61 -11.15 -16.82
CA LEU A 238 -4.05 -11.08 -16.60
C LEU A 238 -4.59 -9.64 -16.64
N LYS A 239 -4.00 -8.75 -15.84
CA LYS A 239 -4.40 -7.34 -15.75
C LYS A 239 -3.18 -6.42 -15.62
N PRO A 240 -2.63 -5.92 -16.73
CA PRO A 240 -1.40 -5.13 -16.72
C PRO A 240 -1.49 -3.80 -15.93
N TRP A 241 -2.70 -3.38 -15.59
CA TRP A 241 -2.94 -2.18 -14.76
C TRP A 241 -2.92 -2.48 -13.26
N VAL A 242 -3.08 -3.73 -12.82
CA VAL A 242 -2.98 -4.10 -11.41
C VAL A 242 -1.52 -3.94 -10.97
N LYS A 243 -1.29 -3.10 -9.97
CA LYS A 243 0.03 -2.89 -9.39
C LYS A 243 0.47 -4.14 -8.63
N PHE A 244 1.67 -4.62 -8.86
CA PHE A 244 2.26 -5.66 -8.03
C PHE A 244 3.28 -5.04 -7.08
N GLY A 245 3.13 -5.30 -5.79
CA GLY A 245 3.98 -4.74 -4.75
C GLY A 245 4.42 -5.73 -3.69
N ILE A 246 5.55 -5.42 -3.08
CA ILE A 246 6.16 -6.25 -2.03
C ILE A 246 6.50 -5.35 -0.85
N SER A 247 6.19 -5.81 0.38
CA SER A 247 6.66 -5.18 1.62
C SER A 247 7.74 -6.05 2.28
N PRO A 248 9.01 -5.91 1.86
CA PRO A 248 10.12 -6.66 2.43
C PRO A 248 10.45 -6.17 3.84
N PHE A 249 11.23 -6.94 4.59
CA PHE A 249 11.83 -6.48 5.84
C PHE A 249 12.60 -5.16 5.64
N GLY A 250 12.68 -4.32 6.67
CA GLY A 250 13.18 -2.93 6.53
C GLY A 250 14.67 -2.81 6.21
N ILE A 251 15.50 -3.81 6.50
CA ILE A 251 16.94 -3.81 6.19
C ILE A 251 17.20 -4.75 5.02
N TYR A 252 17.73 -4.23 3.90
CA TYR A 252 18.14 -5.08 2.79
C TYR A 252 19.44 -5.82 3.13
N ARG A 253 20.54 -5.08 3.38
CA ARG A 253 21.83 -5.57 3.86
C ARG A 253 22.51 -4.53 4.75
N ASN A 254 23.22 -4.99 5.75
CA ASN A 254 24.03 -4.13 6.61
C ASN A 254 25.33 -3.72 5.90
N LEU A 255 25.80 -2.53 6.20
CA LEU A 255 27.12 -2.05 5.77
C LEU A 255 28.21 -2.99 6.30
N SER A 256 29.10 -3.44 5.43
CA SER A 256 30.26 -4.28 5.76
C SER A 256 31.35 -4.12 4.71
N ASP A 257 32.57 -4.63 5.00
CA ASP A 257 33.66 -4.66 4.01
C ASP A 257 33.30 -5.46 2.74
N GLN A 258 32.43 -6.46 2.89
CA GLN A 258 31.96 -7.28 1.77
C GLN A 258 30.80 -6.63 1.02
N TYR A 259 30.08 -5.72 1.65
CA TYR A 259 28.97 -4.97 1.06
C TYR A 259 28.98 -3.51 1.52
N PRO A 260 29.83 -2.68 0.91
CA PRO A 260 30.04 -1.29 1.32
C PRO A 260 28.84 -0.36 0.99
N GLU A 261 27.89 -0.82 0.17
CA GLU A 261 26.65 -0.10 -0.17
C GLU A 261 25.48 -0.42 0.76
N GLY A 262 25.72 -1.21 1.82
CA GLY A 262 24.73 -1.54 2.82
C GLY A 262 24.30 -0.34 3.67
N SER A 263 23.18 -0.47 4.37
CA SER A 263 22.77 0.54 5.35
C SER A 263 23.59 0.44 6.63
N GLU A 264 23.83 1.57 7.30
CA GLU A 264 24.51 1.62 8.62
C GLU A 264 23.61 1.03 9.72
N THR A 265 23.37 -0.28 9.63
CA THR A 265 22.51 -1.08 10.51
C THR A 265 23.23 -2.35 10.94
N THR A 266 22.65 -3.07 11.91
CA THR A 266 23.21 -4.35 12.41
C THR A 266 22.11 -5.38 12.72
N GLY A 267 20.89 -5.15 12.18
CA GLY A 267 19.75 -6.03 12.38
C GLY A 267 19.72 -7.21 11.38
N LEU A 268 18.64 -7.99 11.43
CA LEU A 268 18.34 -9.01 10.44
C LEU A 268 18.27 -8.40 9.04
N GLU A 269 18.77 -9.12 8.04
CA GLU A 269 18.79 -8.69 6.64
C GLU A 269 17.79 -9.48 5.79
N ASN A 270 17.21 -8.84 4.78
CA ASN A 270 16.46 -9.53 3.74
C ASN A 270 17.32 -10.57 3.02
N TYR A 271 18.48 -10.12 2.54
CA TYR A 271 19.34 -10.89 1.62
C TYR A 271 19.89 -12.17 2.24
N SER A 272 20.43 -12.09 3.46
CA SER A 272 21.11 -13.21 4.13
C SER A 272 20.20 -13.98 5.08
N GLY A 273 19.20 -13.35 5.68
CA GLY A 273 18.35 -13.96 6.69
C GLY A 273 17.01 -14.48 6.16
N LEU A 274 16.41 -13.77 5.22
CA LEU A 274 15.11 -14.11 4.62
C LEU A 274 15.22 -14.56 3.15
N TYR A 275 16.43 -14.54 2.60
CA TYR A 275 16.76 -14.92 1.22
C TYR A 275 15.99 -14.15 0.17
N ALA A 276 15.68 -12.87 0.47
CA ALA A 276 14.93 -11.95 -0.37
C ALA A 276 15.89 -10.94 -1.05
N ASP A 277 16.11 -11.10 -2.35
CA ASP A 277 17.00 -10.24 -3.14
C ASP A 277 16.20 -9.08 -3.78
N VAL A 278 15.73 -8.16 -2.92
CA VAL A 278 14.82 -7.08 -3.28
C VAL A 278 15.40 -6.16 -4.35
N LEU A 279 16.72 -5.84 -4.30
CA LEU A 279 17.33 -4.97 -5.31
C LEU A 279 17.39 -5.67 -6.66
N TYR A 280 17.61 -6.99 -6.71
CA TYR A 280 17.54 -7.76 -7.94
C TYR A 280 16.14 -7.71 -8.57
N TRP A 281 15.07 -7.83 -7.75
CA TRP A 281 13.70 -7.74 -8.27
C TRP A 281 13.38 -6.35 -8.81
N ILE A 282 13.88 -5.29 -8.15
CA ILE A 282 13.78 -3.90 -8.63
C ILE A 282 14.52 -3.74 -9.98
N GLU A 283 15.76 -4.24 -10.08
CA GLU A 283 16.55 -4.21 -11.32
C GLU A 283 15.84 -4.92 -12.47
N LYS A 284 15.24 -6.08 -12.20
CA LYS A 284 14.47 -6.85 -13.19
C LYS A 284 13.12 -6.24 -13.53
N GLY A 285 12.64 -5.27 -12.75
CA GLY A 285 11.31 -4.68 -12.93
C GLY A 285 10.18 -5.63 -12.57
N TRP A 286 10.41 -6.57 -11.64
CA TRP A 286 9.41 -7.54 -11.18
C TRP A 286 8.51 -7.03 -10.07
N MET A 287 8.43 -5.73 -9.87
CA MET A 287 7.47 -5.07 -9.00
C MET A 287 7.21 -3.63 -9.44
N ASP A 288 6.01 -3.12 -9.21
CA ASP A 288 5.64 -1.73 -9.46
C ASP A 288 5.94 -0.83 -8.27
N TYR A 289 5.83 -1.37 -7.04
CA TYR A 289 6.14 -0.65 -5.81
C TYR A 289 6.74 -1.56 -4.74
N CYS A 290 7.56 -0.95 -3.88
CA CYS A 290 8.18 -1.59 -2.73
C CYS A 290 7.82 -0.81 -1.47
N ILE A 291 7.46 -1.53 -0.38
CA ILE A 291 7.15 -0.94 0.93
C ILE A 291 8.03 -1.59 1.99
N PRO A 292 9.32 -1.24 2.10
CA PRO A 292 10.15 -1.79 3.17
C PRO A 292 9.56 -1.45 4.55
N GLN A 293 9.48 -2.46 5.42
CA GLN A 293 8.89 -2.37 6.75
C GLN A 293 9.86 -1.69 7.72
N THR A 294 9.97 -0.35 7.63
CA THR A 294 10.88 0.46 8.46
C THR A 294 10.25 0.80 9.82
N TYR A 295 9.88 -0.24 10.58
CA TYR A 295 9.04 -0.14 11.79
C TYR A 295 9.76 0.43 13.03
N TRP A 296 11.03 0.79 12.93
CA TRP A 296 11.81 1.33 14.05
C TRP A 296 11.69 2.86 14.19
N ASN A 297 12.20 3.35 15.28
CA ASN A 297 12.34 4.78 15.53
C ASN A 297 13.72 5.27 15.08
N THR A 298 13.84 6.54 14.72
CA THR A 298 15.12 7.21 14.58
C THR A 298 15.84 7.15 15.93
N GLY A 299 17.13 6.80 15.90
CA GLY A 299 17.94 6.55 17.09
C GLY A 299 17.96 5.06 17.52
N THR A 300 17.26 4.16 16.84
CA THR A 300 17.34 2.72 17.11
C THR A 300 18.68 2.17 16.62
N LYS A 301 19.54 1.75 17.53
CA LYS A 301 20.95 1.38 17.24
C LYS A 301 21.10 0.33 16.13
N ALA A 302 20.26 -0.69 16.11
CA ALA A 302 20.36 -1.79 15.13
C ALA A 302 19.69 -1.49 13.79
N ALA A 303 18.72 -0.55 13.76
CA ALA A 303 17.87 -0.28 12.62
C ALA A 303 17.28 1.13 12.71
N ASP A 304 18.13 2.16 12.54
CA ASP A 304 17.73 3.56 12.60
C ASP A 304 16.81 3.91 11.43
N TYR A 305 15.61 4.43 11.73
CA TYR A 305 14.62 4.80 10.70
C TYR A 305 15.19 5.82 9.71
N ALA A 306 15.89 6.84 10.19
CA ALA A 306 16.40 7.88 9.30
C ALA A 306 17.52 7.38 8.38
N VAL A 307 18.33 6.43 8.85
CA VAL A 307 19.31 5.72 8.02
C VAL A 307 18.61 4.91 6.93
N LEU A 308 17.62 4.11 7.33
CA LEU A 308 16.88 3.26 6.39
C LEU A 308 16.08 4.06 5.37
N ALA A 309 15.41 5.15 5.79
CA ALA A 309 14.66 6.01 4.87
C ALA A 309 15.57 6.61 3.78
N ARG A 310 16.74 7.12 4.15
CA ARG A 310 17.73 7.64 3.19
C ARG A 310 18.27 6.54 2.28
N TRP A 311 18.56 5.38 2.85
CA TRP A 311 19.07 4.24 2.08
C TRP A 311 18.07 3.79 1.03
N TRP A 312 16.81 3.55 1.40
CA TRP A 312 15.75 3.14 0.46
C TRP A 312 15.43 4.23 -0.58
N SER A 313 15.46 5.51 -0.17
CA SER A 313 15.32 6.63 -1.12
C SER A 313 16.39 6.62 -2.22
N ALA A 314 17.62 6.19 -1.90
CA ALA A 314 18.72 6.12 -2.85
C ALA A 314 18.70 4.86 -3.73
N HIS A 315 18.02 3.78 -3.30
CA HIS A 315 18.09 2.46 -3.95
C HIS A 315 16.78 2.02 -4.62
N GLY A 316 15.80 2.91 -4.76
CA GLY A 316 14.50 2.60 -5.39
C GLY A 316 14.54 2.25 -6.88
N GLY A 317 15.59 2.62 -7.61
CA GLY A 317 15.86 2.16 -8.98
C GLY A 317 14.77 2.40 -10.04
N GLY A 318 13.78 3.26 -9.78
CA GLY A 318 12.62 3.49 -10.67
C GLY A 318 11.36 2.74 -10.26
N CYS A 319 11.43 1.85 -9.27
CA CYS A 319 10.29 1.30 -8.55
C CYS A 319 9.70 2.39 -7.64
N LEU A 320 8.39 2.43 -7.48
CA LEU A 320 7.74 3.31 -6.50
C LEU A 320 8.12 2.84 -5.09
N MET A 321 8.70 3.74 -4.29
CA MET A 321 9.19 3.43 -2.96
C MET A 321 8.32 4.12 -1.90
N TYR A 322 7.70 3.34 -1.04
CA TYR A 322 6.89 3.83 0.09
C TYR A 322 7.49 3.31 1.40
N LEU A 323 7.42 4.07 2.48
CA LEU A 323 7.93 3.59 3.76
C LEU A 323 6.82 2.95 4.60
N GLY A 324 7.03 1.71 5.02
CA GLY A 324 6.19 1.06 6.02
C GLY A 324 6.50 1.62 7.41
N GLN A 325 5.49 2.16 8.09
CA GLN A 325 5.64 2.77 9.42
C GLN A 325 4.74 2.08 10.45
N ASP A 326 5.33 1.70 11.57
CA ASP A 326 4.60 1.22 12.75
C ASP A 326 4.08 2.42 13.56
N VAL A 327 2.76 2.56 13.65
CA VAL A 327 2.11 3.68 14.34
C VAL A 327 2.37 3.67 15.83
N GLU A 328 2.27 2.50 16.46
CA GLU A 328 2.42 2.37 17.92
C GLU A 328 3.85 2.66 18.37
N ARG A 329 4.84 2.15 17.65
CA ARG A 329 6.25 2.48 17.92
C ARG A 329 6.55 3.96 17.65
N THR A 330 5.92 4.54 16.63
CA THR A 330 6.10 5.96 16.29
C THR A 330 5.61 6.87 17.40
N VAL A 331 4.41 6.61 17.97
CA VAL A 331 3.85 7.46 19.03
C VAL A 331 4.52 7.25 20.39
N THR A 332 5.13 6.08 20.63
CA THR A 332 5.89 5.82 21.86
C THR A 332 7.35 6.26 21.78
N GLY A 333 7.87 6.53 20.59
CA GLY A 333 9.22 7.03 20.37
C GLY A 333 9.31 8.54 20.54
N LYS A 334 10.43 9.01 21.11
CA LYS A 334 10.72 10.44 21.26
C LYS A 334 11.37 10.98 20.00
N ASP A 335 10.96 12.18 19.56
CA ASP A 335 11.61 12.90 18.47
C ASP A 335 13.04 13.27 18.88
N PRO A 336 14.07 12.96 18.07
CA PRO A 336 15.46 13.29 18.41
C PRO A 336 15.73 14.78 18.58
N SER A 337 14.99 15.62 17.83
CA SER A 337 15.16 17.08 17.84
C SER A 337 14.22 17.78 18.82
N HIS A 338 13.09 17.15 19.16
CA HIS A 338 12.04 17.67 20.03
C HIS A 338 11.57 16.58 21.00
N PRO A 339 12.37 16.28 22.07
CA PRO A 339 12.10 15.13 22.95
C PRO A 339 10.76 15.15 23.71
N GLU A 340 10.08 16.29 23.73
CA GLU A 340 8.72 16.48 24.24
C GLU A 340 7.65 15.93 23.29
N SER A 341 8.01 15.69 22.03
CA SER A 341 7.11 15.18 20.96
C SER A 341 7.42 13.73 20.62
N ASN A 342 6.44 13.04 20.01
CA ASN A 342 6.67 11.74 19.41
C ASN A 342 7.33 11.86 18.02
N GLN A 343 7.69 10.73 17.40
CA GLN A 343 8.43 10.71 16.14
C GLN A 343 7.59 10.92 14.88
N GLN A 344 6.30 11.10 14.96
CA GLN A 344 5.43 11.17 13.78
C GLN A 344 5.84 12.28 12.81
N ARG A 345 5.94 13.52 13.31
CA ARG A 345 6.33 14.68 12.47
C ARG A 345 7.74 14.53 11.91
N HIS A 346 8.66 14.02 12.72
CA HIS A 346 10.03 13.76 12.28
C HIS A 346 10.08 12.80 11.08
N LYS A 347 9.38 11.66 11.17
CA LYS A 347 9.33 10.64 10.11
C LYS A 347 8.66 11.15 8.83
N LEU A 348 7.52 11.82 8.95
CA LEU A 348 6.77 12.35 7.81
C LEU A 348 7.51 13.49 7.10
N ASN A 349 8.18 14.38 7.87
CA ASN A 349 9.02 15.43 7.29
C ASN A 349 10.22 14.84 6.55
N LEU A 350 10.88 13.82 7.14
CA LEU A 350 12.02 13.17 6.52
C LEU A 350 11.60 12.50 5.19
N GLU A 351 10.48 11.78 5.17
CA GLU A 351 9.97 11.15 3.96
C GLU A 351 9.74 12.18 2.84
N ARG A 352 9.07 13.29 3.12
CA ARG A 352 8.74 14.32 2.12
C ARG A 352 9.94 15.05 1.51
N ILE A 353 11.07 15.12 2.20
CA ILE A 353 12.28 15.74 1.67
C ILE A 353 13.19 14.77 0.91
N LEU A 354 12.91 13.46 0.94
CA LEU A 354 13.69 12.44 0.26
C LEU A 354 13.10 12.15 -1.13
N PRO A 355 13.79 12.52 -2.22
CA PRO A 355 13.19 12.54 -3.57
C PRO A 355 12.89 11.15 -4.14
N GLY A 356 13.50 10.09 -3.59
CA GLY A 356 13.25 8.71 -4.01
C GLY A 356 12.02 8.07 -3.36
N LEU A 357 11.34 8.77 -2.44
CA LEU A 357 10.17 8.27 -1.74
C LEU A 357 8.90 8.94 -2.29
N GLN A 358 7.81 8.17 -2.41
CA GLN A 358 6.54 8.67 -2.92
C GLN A 358 5.37 8.39 -1.95
N GLY A 359 5.65 8.21 -0.67
CA GLY A 359 4.64 8.09 0.37
C GLY A 359 4.92 7.06 1.46
N ASN A 360 3.88 6.76 2.22
CA ASN A 360 3.93 5.91 3.40
C ASN A 360 2.83 4.86 3.39
N CYS A 361 3.06 3.76 4.12
CA CYS A 361 2.03 2.81 4.49
C CYS A 361 2.06 2.57 6.00
N PHE A 362 0.91 2.69 6.66
CA PHE A 362 0.81 2.66 8.12
C PHE A 362 0.36 1.30 8.64
N TRP A 363 1.07 0.78 9.62
CA TRP A 363 0.80 -0.47 10.30
C TRP A 363 0.52 -0.25 11.79
N PRO A 364 -0.54 -0.88 12.34
CA PRO A 364 -1.70 -1.35 11.60
C PRO A 364 -2.71 -0.21 11.35
N ALA A 365 -3.62 -0.38 10.38
CA ALA A 365 -4.67 0.60 10.10
C ALA A 365 -5.52 0.92 11.32
N LYS A 366 -5.82 -0.10 12.15
CA LYS A 366 -6.56 0.08 13.40
C LYS A 366 -5.92 1.11 14.32
N SER A 367 -4.61 1.14 14.44
CA SER A 367 -3.93 2.14 15.29
C SER A 367 -4.06 3.56 14.73
N VAL A 368 -4.13 3.75 13.39
CA VAL A 368 -4.49 5.06 12.82
C VAL A 368 -5.92 5.44 13.20
N VAL A 369 -6.87 4.50 13.12
CA VAL A 369 -8.29 4.71 13.49
C VAL A 369 -8.44 5.04 14.97
N ASP A 370 -7.73 4.35 15.83
CA ASP A 370 -7.78 4.54 17.29
C ASP A 370 -7.15 5.88 17.73
N ASN A 371 -6.37 6.51 16.85
CA ASN A 371 -5.83 7.88 17.03
C ASN A 371 -4.95 8.09 18.28
N PRO A 372 -4.02 7.19 18.62
CA PRO A 372 -3.15 7.38 19.78
C PRO A 372 -2.30 8.64 19.63
N SER A 373 -2.19 9.44 20.68
CA SER A 373 -1.43 10.71 20.69
C SER A 373 -1.78 11.63 19.51
N ASP A 374 -3.05 11.69 19.13
CA ASP A 374 -3.56 12.51 18.02
C ASP A 374 -2.95 12.16 16.63
N TYR A 375 -2.48 10.93 16.45
CA TYR A 375 -1.79 10.51 15.23
C TYR A 375 -2.57 10.82 13.95
N ARG A 376 -3.85 10.40 13.90
CA ARG A 376 -4.75 10.66 12.76
C ARG A 376 -5.04 12.15 12.59
N THR A 377 -5.19 12.88 13.70
CA THR A 377 -5.43 14.32 13.69
C THR A 377 -4.26 15.08 13.05
N VAL A 378 -3.03 14.70 13.39
CA VAL A 378 -1.81 15.24 12.77
C VAL A 378 -1.75 14.91 11.28
N LEU A 379 -2.06 13.68 10.87
CA LEU A 379 -2.15 13.34 9.44
C LEU A 379 -3.14 14.26 8.71
N ALA A 380 -4.38 14.38 9.21
CA ALA A 380 -5.43 15.15 8.58
C ALA A 380 -5.11 16.64 8.45
N HIS A 381 -4.58 17.24 9.51
CA HIS A 381 -4.46 18.70 9.62
C HIS A 381 -3.09 19.26 9.29
N GLU A 382 -2.04 18.43 9.26
CA GLU A 382 -0.69 18.92 8.98
C GLU A 382 -0.09 18.36 7.69
N TYR A 383 -0.38 17.09 7.36
CA TYR A 383 0.25 16.41 6.21
C TYR A 383 -0.69 16.11 5.06
N HIS A 384 -1.93 15.75 5.32
CA HIS A 384 -2.90 15.34 4.30
C HIS A 384 -4.03 16.36 4.11
N GLN A 385 -3.75 17.64 4.29
CA GLN A 385 -4.74 18.74 4.17
C GLN A 385 -5.39 18.81 2.79
N THR A 386 -4.69 18.35 1.77
CA THR A 386 -5.19 18.27 0.40
C THR A 386 -5.28 16.80 -0.06
N PRO A 387 -6.28 16.45 -0.87
CA PRO A 387 -6.31 15.15 -1.52
C PRO A 387 -5.04 14.92 -2.36
N ALA A 388 -4.57 13.68 -2.43
CA ALA A 388 -3.47 13.31 -3.30
C ALA A 388 -3.88 12.19 -4.25
N LEU A 389 -3.44 12.28 -5.50
CA LEU A 389 -3.57 11.22 -6.49
C LEU A 389 -2.53 10.14 -6.21
N GLN A 390 -2.81 8.92 -6.66
CA GLN A 390 -1.82 7.85 -6.59
C GLN A 390 -0.61 8.11 -7.48
N PRO A 391 0.61 7.72 -7.05
CA PRO A 391 1.78 7.70 -7.90
C PRO A 391 1.58 6.78 -9.12
N ILE A 392 2.25 7.13 -10.22
CA ILE A 392 2.23 6.32 -11.45
C ILE A 392 3.50 5.49 -11.48
N ALA A 393 3.38 4.17 -11.58
CA ALA A 393 4.53 3.29 -11.70
C ALA A 393 5.33 3.58 -12.98
N GLY A 394 6.65 3.52 -12.90
CA GLY A 394 7.53 3.76 -14.05
C GLY A 394 7.28 2.78 -15.21
N SER A 395 6.92 1.53 -14.87
CA SER A 395 6.51 0.47 -15.81
C SER A 395 5.13 0.68 -16.43
N ALA A 396 4.32 1.62 -15.90
CA ALA A 396 2.95 1.81 -16.35
C ALA A 396 2.86 2.27 -17.81
N PRO A 397 1.94 1.71 -18.63
CA PRO A 397 1.71 2.14 -19.99
C PRO A 397 1.45 3.64 -20.12
N ALA A 398 1.77 4.23 -21.29
CA ALA A 398 1.60 5.66 -21.54
C ALA A 398 0.16 6.09 -21.85
N ASN A 399 -0.82 5.17 -21.76
CA ASN A 399 -2.22 5.41 -22.05
C ASN A 399 -2.80 6.53 -21.16
N THR A 400 -3.55 7.46 -21.78
CA THR A 400 -4.29 8.50 -21.05
C THR A 400 -5.77 8.44 -21.42
N PRO A 401 -6.69 8.70 -20.50
CA PRO A 401 -8.10 8.72 -20.81
C PRO A 401 -8.46 9.95 -21.67
N ASN A 402 -9.52 9.84 -22.45
CA ASN A 402 -10.11 11.00 -23.10
C ASN A 402 -10.68 11.99 -22.07
N LYS A 403 -10.74 13.28 -22.41
CA LYS A 403 -11.32 14.31 -21.56
C LYS A 403 -12.82 14.09 -21.34
N VAL A 404 -13.33 14.53 -20.20
CA VAL A 404 -14.77 14.55 -19.91
C VAL A 404 -15.53 15.40 -20.93
N ARG A 405 -16.84 15.15 -21.06
CA ARG A 405 -17.71 15.84 -22.02
C ARG A 405 -18.88 16.50 -21.30
N LYS A 406 -19.44 17.53 -21.87
CA LYS A 406 -20.66 18.22 -21.39
C LYS A 406 -20.55 18.59 -19.91
N LEU A 407 -19.40 19.19 -19.52
CA LEU A 407 -19.23 19.71 -18.17
C LEU A 407 -20.13 20.94 -17.96
N MET A 408 -21.03 20.87 -16.98
CA MET A 408 -21.97 21.98 -16.67
C MET A 408 -22.42 21.95 -15.21
N PRO A 409 -22.69 23.11 -14.61
CA PRO A 409 -23.44 23.16 -13.34
C PRO A 409 -24.92 22.89 -13.61
N VAL A 410 -25.56 22.19 -12.68
CA VAL A 410 -26.99 21.88 -12.68
C VAL A 410 -27.57 22.20 -11.30
N GLN A 411 -28.65 22.96 -11.26
CA GLN A 411 -29.38 23.19 -9.99
C GLN A 411 -30.32 22.02 -9.76
N THR A 412 -30.25 21.40 -8.61
CA THR A 412 -31.16 20.34 -8.16
C THR A 412 -31.95 20.77 -6.93
N SER A 413 -32.92 19.96 -6.48
CA SER A 413 -33.63 20.17 -5.22
C SER A 413 -32.71 20.24 -4.01
N ASP A 414 -31.59 19.47 -4.07
CA ASP A 414 -30.63 19.30 -2.96
C ASP A 414 -29.47 20.29 -3.04
N GLY A 415 -29.47 21.19 -4.01
CA GLY A 415 -28.44 22.20 -4.22
C GLY A 415 -27.73 22.10 -5.59
N PRO A 416 -26.67 22.92 -5.81
CA PRO A 416 -25.94 22.93 -7.06
C PRO A 416 -25.05 21.70 -7.20
N VAL A 417 -25.02 21.11 -8.39
CA VAL A 417 -24.23 19.93 -8.75
C VAL A 417 -23.42 20.24 -10.00
N LEU A 418 -22.15 19.89 -9.99
CA LEU A 418 -21.33 19.86 -11.18
C LEU A 418 -21.49 18.50 -11.86
N PHE A 419 -21.96 18.50 -13.09
CA PHE A 419 -22.25 17.28 -13.86
C PHE A 419 -21.38 17.22 -15.11
N TRP A 420 -21.00 16.01 -15.52
CA TRP A 420 -20.30 15.76 -16.80
C TRP A 420 -20.69 14.39 -17.37
N THR A 421 -20.40 14.20 -18.63
CA THR A 421 -20.53 12.91 -19.29
C THR A 421 -19.17 12.22 -19.35
N ALA A 422 -19.12 10.95 -18.95
CA ALA A 422 -17.91 10.12 -19.03
C ALA A 422 -17.34 10.08 -20.46
N PRO A 423 -16.01 10.12 -20.62
CA PRO A 423 -15.41 9.94 -21.91
C PRO A 423 -15.65 8.52 -22.44
N LYS A 424 -15.79 8.37 -23.74
CA LYS A 424 -15.84 7.07 -24.38
C LYS A 424 -14.44 6.52 -24.55
N SER A 425 -14.25 5.24 -24.26
CA SER A 425 -13.05 4.49 -24.57
C SER A 425 -13.40 3.12 -25.12
N LYS A 426 -12.55 2.61 -26.04
CA LYS A 426 -12.62 1.24 -26.58
C LYS A 426 -11.63 0.30 -25.90
N LYS A 427 -10.63 0.85 -25.21
CA LYS A 427 -9.57 0.08 -24.53
C LYS A 427 -9.71 0.27 -23.02
N GLU A 428 -9.54 -0.78 -22.26
CA GLU A 428 -9.65 -0.73 -20.81
C GLU A 428 -8.62 0.24 -20.19
N LEU A 429 -7.38 0.24 -20.68
CA LEU A 429 -6.33 1.15 -20.20
C LEU A 429 -6.60 2.64 -20.47
N ASP A 430 -7.46 2.97 -21.44
CA ASP A 430 -7.86 4.35 -21.73
C ASP A 430 -9.17 4.74 -21.03
N ARG A 431 -9.83 3.79 -20.36
CA ARG A 431 -11.11 4.01 -19.69
C ARG A 431 -10.95 4.88 -18.47
N ALA A 432 -11.77 5.91 -18.36
CA ALA A 432 -11.89 6.70 -17.15
C ALA A 432 -12.59 5.89 -16.05
N VAL A 433 -11.96 5.82 -14.88
CA VAL A 433 -12.51 5.12 -13.70
C VAL A 433 -12.74 6.06 -12.53
N GLN A 434 -12.11 7.24 -12.54
CA GLN A 434 -12.20 8.24 -11.49
C GLN A 434 -12.06 9.64 -12.10
N TYR A 435 -12.52 10.66 -11.40
CA TYR A 435 -12.46 12.06 -11.83
C TYR A 435 -11.91 12.91 -10.69
N VAL A 436 -11.13 13.94 -11.08
CA VAL A 436 -10.62 14.96 -10.17
C VAL A 436 -11.28 16.29 -10.50
N VAL A 437 -11.78 16.95 -9.49
CA VAL A 437 -12.45 18.24 -9.61
C VAL A 437 -11.60 19.29 -8.90
N TYR A 438 -11.21 20.31 -9.67
CA TYR A 438 -10.44 21.46 -9.19
C TYR A 438 -11.34 22.69 -9.18
N ARG A 439 -11.05 23.66 -8.30
CA ARG A 439 -11.69 24.97 -8.23
C ARG A 439 -10.65 26.08 -8.21
N PHE A 440 -10.88 27.09 -9.01
CA PHE A 440 -10.06 28.29 -9.11
C PHE A 440 -10.95 29.54 -8.95
N GLU A 441 -10.36 30.63 -8.44
CA GLU A 441 -11.02 31.92 -8.42
C GLU A 441 -11.17 32.46 -9.85
N ASN A 442 -12.15 33.35 -10.06
CA ASN A 442 -12.36 33.96 -11.38
C ASN A 442 -11.16 34.85 -11.73
N GLY A 443 -10.47 34.54 -12.83
CA GLY A 443 -9.27 35.25 -13.29
C GLY A 443 -7.96 34.65 -12.80
N GLU A 444 -8.02 33.65 -11.92
CA GLU A 444 -6.83 32.91 -11.47
C GLU A 444 -6.23 32.05 -12.60
N LYS A 445 -4.90 31.89 -12.60
CA LYS A 445 -4.22 30.95 -13.52
C LYS A 445 -4.59 29.52 -13.14
N ILE A 446 -5.11 28.79 -14.12
CA ILE A 446 -5.42 27.37 -13.92
C ILE A 446 -4.11 26.58 -13.85
N ASP A 447 -3.83 26.04 -12.68
CA ASP A 447 -2.71 25.14 -12.42
C ASP A 447 -3.23 23.87 -11.73
N ILE A 448 -3.43 22.81 -12.53
CA ILE A 448 -3.90 21.54 -12.00
C ILE A 448 -2.80 20.72 -11.31
N ASP A 449 -1.55 21.17 -11.31
CA ASP A 449 -0.47 20.50 -10.59
C ASP A 449 -0.39 20.93 -9.12
N ASP A 450 -1.05 22.02 -8.74
CA ASP A 450 -1.22 22.41 -7.35
C ASP A 450 -2.40 21.65 -6.72
N PRO A 451 -2.15 20.74 -5.74
CA PRO A 451 -3.20 19.95 -5.08
C PRO A 451 -4.14 20.81 -4.21
N ALA A 452 -3.76 22.04 -3.85
CA ALA A 452 -4.61 22.94 -3.07
C ALA A 452 -5.92 23.28 -3.80
N HIS A 453 -5.96 23.16 -5.12
CA HIS A 453 -7.16 23.39 -5.92
C HIS A 453 -8.07 22.15 -6.05
N ILE A 454 -7.65 20.97 -5.59
CA ILE A 454 -8.51 19.78 -5.60
C ILE A 454 -9.60 19.93 -4.55
N VAL A 455 -10.84 20.06 -5.00
CA VAL A 455 -12.02 20.16 -4.12
C VAL A 455 -12.79 18.86 -4.00
N GLY A 456 -12.45 17.85 -4.78
CA GLY A 456 -13.03 16.53 -4.66
C GLY A 456 -12.53 15.53 -5.71
N MET A 457 -12.61 14.28 -5.35
CA MET A 457 -12.42 13.14 -6.26
C MET A 457 -13.69 12.28 -6.21
N THR A 458 -14.07 11.67 -7.33
CA THR A 458 -15.25 10.84 -7.41
C THR A 458 -15.15 9.81 -8.54
N ARG A 459 -15.75 8.64 -8.36
CA ARG A 459 -15.96 7.66 -9.44
C ARG A 459 -17.29 7.90 -10.17
N ARG A 460 -18.13 8.83 -9.68
CA ARG A 460 -19.39 9.25 -10.31
C ARG A 460 -19.14 10.33 -11.35
N THR A 461 -20.11 10.60 -12.23
CA THR A 461 -20.04 11.66 -13.24
C THR A 461 -20.63 12.98 -12.75
N PHE A 462 -20.62 13.19 -11.44
CA PHE A 462 -21.05 14.43 -10.81
C PHE A 462 -20.35 14.65 -9.45
N LEU A 463 -20.35 15.90 -9.00
CA LEU A 463 -19.93 16.31 -7.66
C LEU A 463 -20.91 17.34 -7.13
N ASN A 464 -21.40 17.13 -5.89
CA ASN A 464 -22.22 18.12 -5.20
C ASN A 464 -21.34 19.34 -4.86
N LEU A 465 -21.82 20.53 -5.15
CA LEU A 465 -21.12 21.76 -4.86
C LEU A 465 -21.65 22.37 -3.55
N PRO A 466 -20.82 23.11 -2.80
CA PRO A 466 -21.28 23.79 -1.61
C PRO A 466 -22.34 24.86 -2.00
N TYR A 467 -23.44 24.96 -1.22
CA TYR A 467 -24.36 26.07 -1.37
C TYR A 467 -23.71 27.37 -0.89
N ARG A 468 -23.84 28.44 -1.69
CA ARG A 468 -23.39 29.78 -1.37
C ARG A 468 -24.47 30.78 -1.82
N ASP A 469 -24.23 32.06 -1.59
CA ASP A 469 -25.20 33.16 -1.86
C ASP A 469 -25.41 33.47 -3.37
N GLY A 470 -24.76 32.76 -4.26
CA GLY A 470 -24.90 32.95 -5.72
C GLY A 470 -24.17 34.18 -6.27
N THR A 471 -23.30 34.80 -5.49
CA THR A 471 -22.63 36.05 -5.86
C THR A 471 -21.20 35.86 -6.36
N THR A 472 -20.57 34.74 -6.04
CA THR A 472 -19.16 34.47 -6.38
C THR A 472 -19.02 33.55 -7.58
N GLN A 473 -18.27 33.98 -8.60
CA GLN A 473 -17.96 33.19 -9.78
C GLN A 473 -16.65 32.41 -9.59
N TYR A 474 -16.72 31.11 -9.74
CA TYR A 474 -15.56 30.20 -9.74
C TYR A 474 -15.36 29.54 -11.11
N ILE A 475 -14.12 29.09 -11.37
CA ILE A 475 -13.80 28.21 -12.48
C ILE A 475 -13.60 26.81 -11.94
N TYR A 476 -14.48 25.88 -12.32
CA TYR A 476 -14.32 24.46 -12.04
C TYR A 476 -13.65 23.77 -13.22
N VAL A 477 -12.71 22.89 -12.91
CA VAL A 477 -11.97 22.10 -13.88
C VAL A 477 -12.12 20.62 -13.52
N VAL A 478 -12.43 19.79 -14.51
CA VAL A 478 -12.56 18.34 -14.30
C VAL A 478 -11.61 17.61 -15.23
N THR A 479 -10.88 16.66 -14.66
CA THR A 479 -10.07 15.68 -15.37
C THR A 479 -10.57 14.28 -15.11
N ALA A 480 -10.22 13.34 -15.96
CA ALA A 480 -10.49 11.92 -15.79
C ALA A 480 -9.19 11.18 -15.51
N LEU A 481 -9.21 10.21 -14.61
CA LEU A 481 -8.13 9.26 -14.33
C LEU A 481 -8.49 7.89 -14.89
N ASN A 482 -7.52 7.21 -15.48
CA ASN A 482 -7.65 5.81 -15.84
C ASN A 482 -7.11 4.88 -14.72
N ARG A 483 -7.17 3.57 -14.92
CA ARG A 483 -6.74 2.58 -13.92
C ARG A 483 -5.27 2.69 -13.51
N ILE A 484 -4.41 3.23 -14.38
CA ILE A 484 -2.99 3.46 -14.08
C ILE A 484 -2.72 4.89 -13.60
N GLN A 485 -3.76 5.61 -13.16
CA GLN A 485 -3.71 6.96 -12.57
C GLN A 485 -3.19 8.06 -13.50
N ARG A 486 -3.19 7.84 -14.82
CA ARG A 486 -2.89 8.91 -15.77
C ARG A 486 -4.10 9.81 -15.95
N GLU A 487 -3.82 11.11 -16.00
CA GLU A 487 -4.82 12.17 -16.01
C GLU A 487 -5.09 12.68 -17.44
N SER A 488 -6.34 12.90 -17.76
CA SER A 488 -6.78 13.45 -19.07
C SER A 488 -6.47 14.93 -19.19
N VAL A 489 -6.57 15.44 -20.41
CA VAL A 489 -6.65 16.89 -20.66
C VAL A 489 -7.83 17.49 -19.86
N PRO A 490 -7.65 18.64 -19.18
CA PRO A 490 -8.68 19.27 -18.36
C PRO A 490 -9.83 19.88 -19.20
N VAL A 491 -11.04 19.86 -18.62
CA VAL A 491 -12.21 20.58 -19.16
C VAL A 491 -12.72 21.53 -18.08
N LYS A 492 -13.06 22.77 -18.46
CA LYS A 492 -13.47 23.82 -17.52
C LYS A 492 -14.85 24.37 -17.81
N CYS A 493 -15.53 24.83 -16.77
CA CYS A 493 -16.73 25.67 -16.86
C CYS A 493 -16.75 26.73 -15.74
N LYS A 494 -17.54 27.77 -15.93
CA LYS A 494 -17.81 28.79 -14.90
C LYS A 494 -19.04 28.39 -14.10
N VAL A 495 -18.99 28.60 -12.80
CA VAL A 495 -20.08 28.31 -11.86
C VAL A 495 -20.25 29.51 -10.96
N MET A 496 -21.49 29.95 -10.77
CA MET A 496 -21.89 30.92 -9.74
C MET A 496 -22.33 30.16 -8.50
N LEU A 497 -21.71 30.43 -7.37
CA LEU A 497 -22.06 29.83 -6.08
C LEU A 497 -22.30 30.89 -5.02
#